data_a6ec32db334f3e08d9725022581e3aa1
#
_entry.id   a6ec32db334f3e08d9725022581e3aa1
#
_cell.length_a   1.000
_cell.length_b   1.000
_cell.length_c   1.000
_cell.angle_alpha   90.00
_cell.angle_beta   90.00
_cell.angle_gamma   90.00
#
_symmetry.space_group_name_H-M   'P 1'
#
loop_
_entity.id
_entity.type
_entity.pdbx_description
1 polymer ?
#
loop_
_entity_poly.entity_id
_entity_poly.type
_entity_poly.pdbx_seq_one_letter_code
_entity_poly.pdbx_strand_id
1 'polypeptide(L)'
;MAKILIIEDNTANMTLTAYLLNWGGHTVISATDAEAGLTMARAEKPNLILMDIQLPGMDGLEATALLKRDAATRAIPVIALTALAMKGDEERIRGAGCDGYIAKPLAYRDFLATIAAQLVTAPGKSSVTGPT
;
A
#
# COMPACT_ATOMS: atom_id res chain seq x y z
N MET A 1 -0.47 15.97 -0.11
CA MET A 1 -1.58 15.20 0.43
C MET A 1 -2.02 14.16 -0.57
N ALA A 2 -2.14 12.94 -0.15
CA ALA A 2 -2.45 11.84 -1.05
C ALA A 2 -3.63 11.05 -0.52
N LYS A 3 -4.32 10.37 -1.43
CA LYS A 3 -5.37 9.41 -1.08
C LYS A 3 -4.72 8.04 -1.02
N ILE A 4 -4.77 7.40 0.12
CA ILE A 4 -4.11 6.11 0.35
C ILE A 4 -5.15 5.08 0.74
N LEU A 5 -5.15 3.95 0.03
CA LEU A 5 -6.04 2.84 0.33
C LEU A 5 -5.29 1.85 1.22
N ILE A 6 -5.87 1.52 2.37
CA ILE A 6 -5.34 0.49 3.24
C ILE A 6 -6.19 -0.76 3.11
N ILE A 7 -5.57 -1.89 2.84
CA ILE A 7 -6.26 -3.18 2.79
C ILE A 7 -5.72 -4.02 3.93
N GLU A 8 -6.51 -4.18 4.99
CA GLU A 8 -6.07 -4.75 6.25
C GLU A 8 -7.28 -5.30 7.00
N ASP A 9 -7.24 -6.57 7.40
CA ASP A 9 -8.39 -7.16 8.09
C ASP A 9 -8.36 -6.99 9.61
N ASN A 10 -7.22 -6.67 10.18
CA ASN A 10 -7.11 -6.49 11.63
C ASN A 10 -7.47 -5.06 12.00
N THR A 11 -8.51 -4.91 12.83
CA THR A 11 -9.02 -3.59 13.18
C THR A 11 -7.98 -2.71 13.89
N ALA A 12 -7.21 -3.30 14.79
CA ALA A 12 -6.20 -2.53 15.53
C ALA A 12 -5.11 -2.03 14.59
N ASN A 13 -4.66 -2.87 13.67
CA ASN A 13 -3.64 -2.47 12.70
C ASN A 13 -4.18 -1.42 11.76
N MET A 14 -5.43 -1.57 11.32
CA MET A 14 -6.07 -0.59 10.45
C MET A 14 -6.15 0.77 11.14
N THR A 15 -6.57 0.77 12.40
CA THR A 15 -6.72 2.02 13.15
C THR A 15 -5.38 2.72 13.32
N LEU A 16 -4.34 1.98 13.66
CA LEU A 16 -3.01 2.55 13.83
C LEU A 16 -2.48 3.12 12.51
N THR A 17 -2.60 2.34 11.46
CA THR A 17 -2.09 2.76 10.16
C THR A 17 -2.82 4.01 9.66
N ALA A 18 -4.13 4.02 9.80
CA ALA A 18 -4.93 5.17 9.38
C ALA A 18 -4.58 6.42 10.20
N TYR A 19 -4.38 6.24 11.50
CA TYR A 19 -3.98 7.35 12.37
C TYR A 19 -2.66 7.96 11.91
N LEU A 20 -1.67 7.13 11.63
CA LEU A 20 -0.37 7.62 11.21
C LEU A 20 -0.45 8.36 9.88
N LEU A 21 -1.22 7.84 8.94
CA LEU A 21 -1.37 8.48 7.64
C LEU A 21 -2.11 9.81 7.76
N ASN A 22 -3.16 9.85 8.54
CA ASN A 22 -3.89 11.10 8.77
C ASN A 22 -2.99 12.13 9.43
N TRP A 23 -2.18 11.69 10.38
CA TRP A 23 -1.24 12.58 11.03
C TRP A 23 -0.22 13.14 10.04
N GLY A 24 0.16 12.35 9.04
CA GLY A 24 1.04 12.79 7.97
C GLY A 24 0.38 13.64 6.89
N GLY A 25 -0.90 13.92 7.02
CA GLY A 25 -1.60 14.79 6.08
C GLY A 25 -2.27 14.08 4.92
N HIS A 26 -2.37 12.75 4.96
CA HIS A 26 -2.98 11.99 3.87
C HIS A 26 -4.45 11.70 4.13
N THR A 27 -5.19 11.48 3.06
CA THR A 27 -6.58 11.02 3.12
C THR A 27 -6.57 9.50 3.04
N VAL A 28 -7.33 8.85 3.93
CA VAL A 28 -7.33 7.39 4.02
C VAL A 28 -8.69 6.82 3.61
N ILE A 29 -8.65 5.81 2.75
CA ILE A 29 -9.81 4.95 2.51
C ILE A 29 -9.36 3.54 2.86
N SER A 30 -10.28 2.68 3.24
CA SER A 30 -9.91 1.38 3.79
C SER A 30 -10.82 0.27 3.30
N ALA A 31 -10.27 -0.93 3.23
CA ALA A 31 -10.99 -2.15 2.92
C ALA A 31 -10.48 -3.23 3.85
N THR A 32 -11.34 -4.17 4.22
CA THR A 32 -10.99 -5.21 5.19
C THR A 32 -10.64 -6.54 4.54
N ASP A 33 -10.81 -6.65 3.23
CA ASP A 33 -10.39 -7.86 2.51
C ASP A 33 -9.92 -7.47 1.12
N ALA A 34 -9.31 -8.42 0.42
CA ALA A 34 -8.70 -8.16 -0.87
C ALA A 34 -9.73 -7.80 -1.93
N GLU A 35 -10.87 -8.49 -1.94
CA GLU A 35 -11.87 -8.23 -2.96
C GLU A 35 -12.44 -6.82 -2.88
N ALA A 36 -12.76 -6.39 -1.66
CA ALA A 36 -13.23 -5.01 -1.47
C ALA A 36 -12.13 -4.02 -1.85
N GLY A 37 -10.89 -4.35 -1.51
CA GLY A 37 -9.76 -3.50 -1.85
C GLY A 37 -9.57 -3.34 -3.35
N LEU A 38 -9.69 -4.43 -4.10
CA LEU A 38 -9.56 -4.38 -5.55
C LEU A 38 -10.66 -3.50 -6.18
N THR A 39 -11.88 -3.65 -5.67
CA THR A 39 -12.99 -2.84 -6.14
C THR A 39 -12.74 -1.36 -5.86
N MET A 40 -12.30 -1.05 -4.65
CA MET A 40 -12.02 0.34 -4.28
C MET A 40 -10.86 0.92 -5.07
N ALA A 41 -9.84 0.14 -5.34
CA ALA A 41 -8.70 0.62 -6.11
C ALA A 41 -9.13 1.06 -7.50
N ARG A 42 -10.00 0.30 -8.14
CA ARG A 42 -10.51 0.67 -9.46
C ARG A 42 -11.40 1.90 -9.42
N ALA A 43 -12.26 1.97 -8.40
CA ALA A 43 -13.24 3.06 -8.31
C ALA A 43 -12.62 4.37 -7.85
N GLU A 44 -11.77 4.31 -6.84
CA GLU A 44 -11.24 5.51 -6.20
C GLU A 44 -9.89 5.96 -6.74
N LYS A 45 -9.17 5.08 -7.41
CA LYS A 45 -7.85 5.36 -7.98
C LYS A 45 -6.94 6.07 -6.99
N PRO A 46 -6.63 5.39 -5.87
CA PRO A 46 -5.78 6.02 -4.86
C PRO A 46 -4.37 6.27 -5.40
N ASN A 47 -3.64 7.13 -4.71
CA ASN A 47 -2.26 7.42 -5.07
C ASN A 47 -1.31 6.34 -4.63
N LEU A 48 -1.70 5.53 -3.65
CA LEU A 48 -0.87 4.48 -3.10
C LEU A 48 -1.76 3.48 -2.38
N ILE A 49 -1.34 2.20 -2.38
CA ILE A 49 -2.05 1.14 -1.69
C ILE A 49 -1.12 0.52 -0.66
N LEU A 50 -1.60 0.40 0.58
CA LEU A 50 -0.93 -0.37 1.62
C LEU A 50 -1.65 -1.69 1.73
N MET A 51 -0.93 -2.79 1.47
CA MET A 51 -1.52 -4.11 1.35
C MET A 51 -0.95 -5.04 2.40
N ASP A 52 -1.81 -5.46 3.35
CA ASP A 52 -1.42 -6.52 4.26
C ASP A 52 -1.33 -7.81 3.46
N ILE A 53 -0.21 -8.52 3.57
CA ILE A 53 -0.07 -9.74 2.79
C ILE A 53 -0.74 -10.93 3.43
N GLN A 54 -1.13 -10.84 4.70
CA GLN A 54 -1.80 -11.94 5.40
C GLN A 54 -3.28 -11.63 5.55
N LEU A 55 -4.01 -11.71 4.45
CA LEU A 55 -5.44 -11.47 4.43
C LEU A 55 -6.21 -12.78 4.34
N PRO A 56 -7.43 -12.83 4.88
CA PRO A 56 -8.25 -14.02 4.73
C PRO A 56 -8.72 -14.17 3.29
N GLY A 57 -8.89 -15.41 2.84
CA GLY A 57 -9.30 -15.67 1.47
C GLY A 57 -8.17 -15.41 0.50
N MET A 58 -8.32 -14.43 -0.35
CA MET A 58 -7.25 -14.04 -1.27
C MET A 58 -6.18 -13.29 -0.51
N ASP A 59 -4.93 -13.74 -0.55
CA ASP A 59 -3.87 -13.05 0.19
C ASP A 59 -3.40 -11.80 -0.53
N GLY A 60 -2.60 -10.99 0.19
CA GLY A 60 -2.18 -9.69 -0.33
C GLY A 60 -1.28 -9.78 -1.56
N LEU A 61 -0.48 -10.84 -1.67
CA LEU A 61 0.40 -10.98 -2.82
C LEU A 61 -0.39 -11.33 -4.07
N GLU A 62 -1.40 -12.16 -3.92
CA GLU A 62 -2.32 -12.51 -4.98
C GLU A 62 -3.07 -11.27 -5.46
N ALA A 63 -3.58 -10.49 -4.52
CA ALA A 63 -4.28 -9.25 -4.83
C ALA A 63 -3.36 -8.27 -5.55
N THR A 64 -2.11 -8.17 -5.13
CA THR A 64 -1.14 -7.29 -5.79
C THR A 64 -0.92 -7.71 -7.23
N ALA A 65 -0.79 -9.00 -7.47
CA ALA A 65 -0.61 -9.48 -8.83
C ALA A 65 -1.79 -9.09 -9.73
N LEU A 66 -3.01 -9.18 -9.19
CA LEU A 66 -4.19 -8.77 -9.93
C LEU A 66 -4.19 -7.27 -10.21
N LEU A 67 -3.81 -6.46 -9.23
CA LEU A 67 -3.72 -5.01 -9.44
C LEU A 67 -2.72 -4.67 -10.52
N LYS A 68 -1.60 -5.38 -10.57
CA LYS A 68 -0.55 -5.08 -11.54
C LYS A 68 -0.88 -5.57 -12.95
N ARG A 69 -1.83 -6.46 -13.09
CA ARG A 69 -2.30 -6.89 -14.41
C ARG A 69 -3.40 -6.02 -14.97
N ASP A 70 -4.07 -5.26 -14.11
CA ASP A 70 -5.21 -4.44 -14.52
C ASP A 70 -4.71 -3.07 -14.97
N ALA A 71 -5.01 -2.69 -16.20
CA ALA A 71 -4.57 -1.41 -16.74
C ALA A 71 -5.06 -0.24 -15.91
N ALA A 72 -6.19 -0.38 -15.23
CA ALA A 72 -6.75 0.71 -14.42
C ALA A 72 -5.97 0.94 -13.13
N THR A 73 -5.23 -0.06 -12.64
CA THR A 73 -4.60 0.03 -11.32
C THR A 73 -3.09 -0.25 -11.33
N ARG A 74 -2.55 -0.75 -12.43
CA ARG A 74 -1.15 -1.23 -12.41
C ARG A 74 -0.13 -0.12 -12.12
N ALA A 75 -0.47 1.12 -12.38
CA ALA A 75 0.45 2.22 -12.13
C ALA A 75 0.44 2.69 -10.67
N ILE A 76 -0.51 2.21 -9.87
CA ILE A 76 -0.62 2.61 -8.47
C ILE A 76 0.45 1.85 -7.66
N PRO A 77 1.32 2.55 -6.93
CA PRO A 77 2.33 1.84 -6.12
C PRO A 77 1.67 1.06 -5.00
N VAL A 78 2.17 -0.15 -4.76
CA VAL A 78 1.68 -1.04 -3.71
C VAL A 78 2.82 -1.32 -2.75
N ILE A 79 2.59 -1.00 -1.48
CA ILE A 79 3.55 -1.25 -0.41
C ILE A 79 2.98 -2.37 0.47
N ALA A 80 3.69 -3.47 0.58
CA ALA A 80 3.24 -4.58 1.41
C ALA A 80 3.48 -4.28 2.89
N LEU A 81 2.51 -4.62 3.72
CA LEU A 81 2.68 -4.59 5.17
C LEU A 81 2.83 -6.03 5.62
N THR A 82 3.93 -6.35 6.30
CA THR A 82 4.22 -7.74 6.62
C THR A 82 4.88 -7.88 7.98
N ALA A 83 4.48 -8.90 8.72
CA ALA A 83 5.18 -9.31 9.93
C ALA A 83 6.38 -10.18 9.57
N LEU A 84 6.48 -10.61 8.32
CA LEU A 84 7.53 -11.49 7.84
C LEU A 84 8.56 -10.64 7.12
N ALA A 85 9.76 -10.60 7.64
CA ALA A 85 10.81 -9.75 7.10
C ALA A 85 12.08 -10.53 6.79
N MET A 86 11.92 -11.81 6.47
CA MET A 86 13.06 -12.65 6.10
C MET A 86 13.39 -12.43 4.63
N LYS A 87 14.61 -12.74 4.27
CA LYS A 87 15.10 -12.49 2.93
C LYS A 87 14.24 -13.13 1.84
N GLY A 88 13.83 -14.37 2.03
CA GLY A 88 12.98 -15.05 1.06
C GLY A 88 11.63 -14.38 0.90
N ASP A 89 11.11 -13.79 1.97
CA ASP A 89 9.83 -13.10 1.92
C ASP A 89 9.92 -11.83 1.11
N GLU A 90 11.03 -11.12 1.20
CA GLU A 90 11.23 -9.91 0.42
C GLU A 90 11.19 -10.23 -1.09
N GLU A 91 11.88 -11.30 -1.49
CA GLU A 91 11.89 -11.69 -2.89
C GLU A 91 10.49 -12.06 -3.38
N ARG A 92 9.73 -12.75 -2.54
CA ARG A 92 8.37 -13.16 -2.87
C ARG A 92 7.47 -11.95 -3.02
N ILE A 93 7.61 -10.98 -2.12
CA ILE A 93 6.81 -9.76 -2.12
C ILE A 93 7.09 -8.96 -3.40
N ARG A 94 8.36 -8.77 -3.73
CA ARG A 94 8.71 -8.01 -4.93
C ARG A 94 8.33 -8.76 -6.20
N GLY A 95 8.44 -10.08 -6.17
CA GLY A 95 8.06 -10.89 -7.32
C GLY A 95 6.57 -10.83 -7.62
N ALA A 96 5.74 -10.53 -6.64
CA ALA A 96 4.31 -10.37 -6.86
C ALA A 96 3.96 -9.01 -7.45
N GLY A 97 4.91 -8.07 -7.47
CA GLY A 97 4.70 -6.76 -8.05
C GLY A 97 4.65 -5.63 -7.05
N CYS A 98 4.90 -5.89 -5.76
CA CYS A 98 4.94 -4.83 -4.77
C CYS A 98 6.12 -3.90 -5.04
N ASP A 99 5.89 -2.62 -4.87
CA ASP A 99 6.91 -1.61 -5.10
C ASP A 99 7.81 -1.41 -3.88
N GLY A 100 7.37 -1.89 -2.74
CA GLY A 100 8.16 -1.86 -1.52
C GLY A 100 7.47 -2.66 -0.45
N TYR A 101 8.06 -2.69 0.75
CA TYR A 101 7.40 -3.33 1.88
C TYR A 101 7.80 -2.65 3.18
N ILE A 102 6.96 -2.79 4.19
CA ILE A 102 7.19 -2.25 5.52
C ILE A 102 6.93 -3.37 6.51
N ALA A 103 7.91 -3.63 7.36
CA ALA A 103 7.79 -4.67 8.37
C ALA A 103 6.98 -4.15 9.56
N LYS A 104 6.13 -5.00 10.11
CA LYS A 104 5.42 -4.72 11.35
C LYS A 104 6.31 -5.12 12.53
N PRO A 105 6.18 -4.46 13.68
CA PRO A 105 5.33 -3.31 13.98
C PRO A 105 5.84 -2.03 13.33
N LEU A 106 4.95 -1.08 13.11
CA LEU A 106 5.29 0.13 12.38
C LEU A 106 6.06 1.11 13.25
N ALA A 107 7.22 1.57 12.74
CA ALA A 107 7.94 2.68 13.34
C ALA A 107 7.50 3.91 12.57
N TYR A 108 6.75 4.80 13.19
CA TYR A 108 5.99 5.79 12.44
C TYR A 108 6.85 6.71 11.58
N ARG A 109 8.05 7.05 12.01
CA ARG A 109 8.91 7.92 11.21
C ARG A 109 9.35 7.24 9.92
N ASP A 110 9.79 5.99 10.05
CA ASP A 110 10.21 5.21 8.88
C ASP A 110 9.02 4.94 7.98
N PHE A 111 7.87 4.69 8.57
CA PHE A 111 6.66 4.44 7.82
C PHE A 111 6.30 5.64 6.95
N LEU A 112 6.22 6.83 7.55
CA LEU A 112 5.85 8.02 6.81
C LEU A 112 6.89 8.39 5.76
N ALA A 113 8.17 8.18 6.06
CA ALA A 113 9.24 8.45 5.10
C ALA A 113 9.14 7.53 3.89
N THR A 114 8.84 6.24 4.12
CA THR A 114 8.68 5.28 3.04
C THR A 114 7.50 5.67 2.15
N ILE A 115 6.39 6.05 2.77
CA ILE A 115 5.21 6.48 2.03
C ILE A 115 5.53 7.70 1.16
N ALA A 116 6.18 8.70 1.75
CA ALA A 116 6.51 9.91 1.03
C ALA A 116 7.44 9.63 -0.16
N ALA A 117 8.41 8.75 0.02
CA ALA A 117 9.34 8.39 -1.05
C ALA A 117 8.62 7.72 -2.21
N GLN A 118 7.67 6.82 -1.91
CA GLN A 118 6.93 6.13 -2.96
C GLN A 118 6.02 7.08 -3.71
N LEU A 119 5.43 8.04 -3.03
CA LEU A 119 4.56 9.00 -3.70
C LEU A 119 5.35 9.88 -4.66
N VAL A 120 6.56 10.25 -4.29
CA VAL A 120 7.40 11.08 -5.14
C VAL A 120 7.82 10.34 -6.41
N THR A 121 8.11 9.04 -6.30
CA THR A 121 8.61 8.27 -7.43
C THR A 121 7.51 7.63 -8.25
N ALA A 122 6.26 7.74 -7.83
CA ALA A 122 5.16 7.07 -8.53
C ALA A 122 4.96 7.67 -9.92
N PRO A 123 4.67 6.83 -10.92
CA PRO A 123 4.39 7.34 -12.26
C PRO A 123 3.22 8.33 -12.22
N GLY A 124 3.32 9.36 -12.99
CA GLY A 124 2.29 10.37 -13.07
C GLY A 124 2.35 11.43 -12.00
N LYS A 125 3.29 11.27 -11.07
CA LYS A 125 3.46 12.26 -10.03
C LYS A 125 4.74 13.04 -10.15
N SER A 126 5.71 12.41 -10.70
CA SER A 126 7.04 12.98 -10.70
C SER A 126 7.13 14.34 -11.30
N SER A 127 6.24 14.57 -12.14
CA SER A 127 6.40 15.81 -12.80
C SER A 127 6.20 16.93 -11.94
N VAL A 128 5.72 16.64 -11.05
CA VAL A 128 5.47 17.62 -10.50
C VAL A 128 6.31 18.23 -9.86
N THR A 129 6.65 18.44 -9.74
CA THR A 129 7.19 18.99 -9.18
C THR A 129 8.11 19.25 -8.80
N GLY A 130 8.35 19.18 -9.02
CA GLY A 130 9.28 19.39 -8.86
C GLY A 130 9.96 19.72 -7.90
N PRO A 131 10.16 20.20 -7.50
CA PRO A 131 10.96 20.47 -6.73
C PRO A 131 10.70 20.28 -5.63
N THR A 132 10.54 20.05 -5.52
CA THR A 132 10.24 19.86 -4.57
C THR A 132 10.64 19.63 -3.91
#